data_26cd0ab67f841283cf61b05f5194fecc
#
_entry.id   26cd0ab67f841283cf61b05f5194fecc
#
_cell.length_a   1.000
_cell.length_b   1.000
_cell.length_c   1.000
_cell.angle_alpha   90.00
_cell.angle_beta   90.00
_cell.angle_gamma   90.00
#
_symmetry.space_group_name_H-M   'P 1'
#
loop_
_entity.id
_entity.type
_entity.pdbx_description
1 polymer ?
#
loop_
_entity_poly.entity_id
_entity_poly.type
_entity_poly.pdbx_seq_one_letter_code
_entity_poly.pdbx_strand_id
1 'polypeptide(L)'
;MFPSDLGLIDANGLIQALNQMGGIGDFNDRDLARFQKALTSTSGYTGYNLEKTVKRFLPAYTVLCNRVARDNAPVGLMAGPQAHYKAQLGYSGFDFGAAMGTAFGANGSDGNPSATDIGPDYKSQSIHGSVQLEAIDFARQFDDPLQQQSLFNLTALMRIEELLVAGGNEFIISTPAPTGSGAGTGTTFHSGTWTVKVTALTEEGTLRNQTGAYVPVVGKAAGETVPGTASIVLGSNQLYLDVKWPVIKGALGYKIYCSAAYSDSTDVYLLDPATELAYKDGGTIHTSFAGQKYVGVNHVRIIAPPAGTQGVPTLDGSANANQFEGYWAWCTKTTMYGVDLSGAGQRVFTDMDGAAFTSEDGGLVEINDALQKLALLYHTAPTAMVGSPQTIRAITNKIVHNNNVSMMLVGNQGGNLQQQNKFIGGIMVGGYTNTFAQHYGMSPLIDIIAHPYIPDGNLMLLSETLPPDTYRNANDGRCFALDVLRPYNYFPLASVDRNVNFDMWFLETLKCMYPTAQAAIAGIRVE
;
A
#
# COMPACT_ATOMS: atom_id res chain seq x y z
N MET A 1 44.64 -8.91 -11.73
CA MET A 1 43.98 -10.10 -12.32
C MET A 1 44.17 -11.21 -11.32
N PHE A 2 43.26 -11.33 -10.34
CA PHE A 2 43.27 -12.38 -9.33
C PHE A 2 42.28 -13.44 -9.78
N PRO A 3 42.62 -14.73 -9.71
CA PRO A 3 41.69 -15.78 -10.14
C PRO A 3 40.52 -15.90 -9.17
N SER A 4 39.32 -15.94 -9.73
CA SER A 4 38.02 -16.02 -9.05
C SER A 4 37.63 -17.43 -8.60
N ASP A 5 38.54 -18.38 -8.51
CA ASP A 5 38.25 -19.77 -8.16
C ASP A 5 38.92 -20.20 -6.86
N LEU A 6 38.54 -19.56 -5.75
CA LEU A 6 38.66 -20.21 -4.44
C LEU A 6 37.36 -20.99 -4.18
N GLY A 7 37.20 -22.09 -4.91
CA GLY A 7 36.25 -23.12 -4.58
C GLY A 7 36.49 -23.60 -3.14
N LEU A 8 35.41 -23.95 -2.46
CA LEU A 8 35.37 -24.60 -1.15
C LEU A 8 36.56 -25.55 -0.98
N ILE A 9 37.58 -25.07 -0.29
CA ILE A 9 38.68 -25.94 0.13
C ILE A 9 38.09 -26.80 1.25
N ASP A 10 37.80 -28.07 0.95
CA ASP A 10 37.44 -29.04 1.95
C ASP A 10 38.64 -29.25 2.90
N ALA A 11 38.44 -29.91 4.02
CA ALA A 11 39.50 -30.13 5.00
C ALA A 11 40.76 -30.79 4.38
N ASN A 12 40.59 -31.61 3.36
CA ASN A 12 41.68 -32.27 2.63
C ASN A 12 42.41 -31.27 1.72
N GLY A 13 41.71 -30.33 1.10
CA GLY A 13 42.31 -29.27 0.28
C GLY A 13 43.14 -28.30 1.14
N LEU A 14 42.70 -28.01 2.36
CA LEU A 14 43.45 -27.19 3.32
C LEU A 14 44.71 -27.90 3.78
N ILE A 15 44.64 -29.21 4.06
CA ILE A 15 45.80 -30.07 4.44
C ILE A 15 46.79 -30.12 3.28
N GLN A 16 46.36 -30.28 2.04
CA GLN A 16 47.24 -30.27 0.86
C GLN A 16 47.90 -28.90 0.66
N ALA A 17 47.17 -27.80 0.85
CA ALA A 17 47.71 -26.44 0.74
C ALA A 17 48.76 -26.16 1.83
N LEU A 18 48.53 -26.59 3.06
CA LEU A 18 49.49 -26.46 4.19
C LEU A 18 50.72 -27.31 3.97
N ASN A 19 50.60 -28.53 3.43
CA ASN A 19 51.73 -29.40 3.10
C ASN A 19 52.54 -28.89 1.90
N GLN A 20 51.94 -28.16 0.96
CA GLN A 20 52.63 -27.49 -0.16
C GLN A 20 53.40 -26.22 0.26
N MET A 21 53.04 -25.59 1.34
CA MET A 21 53.75 -24.41 1.85
C MET A 21 55.08 -24.72 2.59
N GLY A 22 55.47 -25.95 2.61
CA GLY A 22 56.84 -26.43 2.89
C GLY A 22 57.41 -26.04 4.22
N GLY A 23 57.25 -26.87 5.25
CA GLY A 23 58.08 -26.80 6.42
C GLY A 23 57.49 -27.24 7.76
N ILE A 24 56.27 -27.70 7.80
CA ILE A 24 55.71 -28.30 9.01
C ILE A 24 55.19 -29.68 8.61
N GLY A 25 55.76 -30.74 9.16
CA GLY A 25 55.52 -32.14 8.78
C GLY A 25 54.04 -32.51 8.71
N ASP A 26 53.75 -33.64 8.00
CA ASP A 26 52.43 -34.17 7.67
C ASP A 26 51.34 -33.87 8.72
N PHE A 27 50.53 -32.86 8.46
CA PHE A 27 49.32 -32.60 9.23
C PHE A 27 48.28 -33.67 8.88
N ASN A 28 47.90 -34.48 9.84
CA ASN A 28 46.85 -35.48 9.70
C ASN A 28 45.58 -35.01 10.43
N ASP A 29 44.46 -35.69 10.19
CA ASP A 29 43.15 -35.36 10.79
C ASP A 29 43.18 -35.29 12.33
N ARG A 30 44.09 -36.00 12.97
CA ARG A 30 44.25 -35.95 14.44
C ARG A 30 44.89 -34.65 14.91
N ASP A 31 45.79 -34.08 14.12
CA ASP A 31 46.44 -32.82 14.45
C ASP A 31 45.51 -31.64 14.18
N LEU A 32 44.68 -31.73 13.14
CA LEU A 32 43.62 -30.77 12.89
C LEU A 32 42.57 -30.77 14.02
N ALA A 33 42.18 -31.97 14.50
CA ALA A 33 41.27 -32.10 15.64
C ALA A 33 41.89 -31.61 16.95
N ARG A 34 43.21 -31.79 17.15
CA ARG A 34 43.94 -31.23 18.29
C ARG A 34 44.05 -29.72 18.21
N PHE A 35 44.30 -29.18 17.03
CA PHE A 35 44.34 -27.73 16.80
C PHE A 35 43.01 -27.09 17.05
N GLN A 36 41.91 -27.67 16.54
CA GLN A 36 40.55 -27.22 16.83
C GLN A 36 40.21 -27.33 18.32
N LYS A 37 40.65 -28.40 18.99
CA LYS A 37 40.42 -28.59 20.42
C LYS A 37 41.27 -27.65 21.28
N ALA A 38 42.49 -27.31 20.86
CA ALA A 38 43.32 -26.31 21.50
C ALA A 38 42.78 -24.90 21.37
N LEU A 39 42.17 -24.57 20.24
CA LEU A 39 41.46 -23.30 20.00
C LEU A 39 40.18 -23.17 20.83
N THR A 40 39.52 -24.29 21.16
CA THR A 40 38.26 -24.30 21.95
C THR A 40 38.48 -24.33 23.45
N SER A 41 39.68 -24.73 23.94
CA SER A 41 39.94 -25.00 25.36
C SER A 41 40.70 -23.91 26.10
N THR A 42 41.26 -22.91 25.41
CA THR A 42 42.07 -21.87 26.06
C THR A 42 41.21 -20.60 26.20
N SER A 43 41.02 -20.16 27.43
CA SER A 43 40.32 -18.95 27.81
C SER A 43 40.83 -17.73 27.01
N GLY A 44 40.02 -17.22 26.07
CA GLY A 44 40.33 -16.04 25.28
C GLY A 44 40.18 -16.21 23.77
N TYR A 45 40.20 -17.45 23.24
CA TYR A 45 39.99 -17.71 21.81
C TYR A 45 38.89 -18.74 21.62
N THR A 46 37.66 -18.28 21.65
CA THR A 46 36.52 -19.07 21.18
C THR A 46 36.42 -18.95 19.67
N GLY A 47 36.75 -20.02 18.96
CA GLY A 47 36.46 -20.14 17.54
C GLY A 47 34.95 -20.27 17.38
N TYR A 48 34.31 -19.25 16.84
CA TYR A 48 32.92 -19.32 16.42
C TYR A 48 32.85 -20.03 15.07
N ASN A 49 32.07 -21.10 15.01
CA ASN A 49 31.70 -21.69 13.73
C ASN A 49 30.64 -20.81 13.10
N LEU A 50 31.08 -19.76 12.39
CA LEU A 50 30.17 -18.89 11.66
C LEU A 50 29.78 -19.61 10.36
N GLU A 51 28.50 -19.84 10.18
CA GLU A 51 27.97 -20.14 8.84
C GLU A 51 28.36 -19.02 7.89
N LYS A 52 29.03 -19.35 6.78
CA LYS A 52 29.54 -18.38 5.79
C LYS A 52 28.43 -17.52 5.15
N THR A 53 27.19 -17.94 5.24
CA THR A 53 26.04 -17.22 4.67
C THR A 53 24.97 -17.06 5.71
N VAL A 54 24.78 -15.83 6.16
CA VAL A 54 23.60 -15.47 6.92
C VAL A 54 22.40 -15.55 5.98
N LYS A 55 21.47 -16.47 6.24
CA LYS A 55 20.18 -16.50 5.53
C LYS A 55 19.42 -15.24 5.90
N ARG A 56 19.49 -14.23 5.05
CA ARG A 56 18.75 -12.98 5.21
C ARG A 56 17.45 -13.07 4.42
N PHE A 57 16.37 -12.82 5.09
CA PHE A 57 15.08 -12.65 4.45
C PHE A 57 14.81 -11.15 4.30
N LEU A 58 14.80 -10.67 3.07
CA LEU A 58 14.38 -9.31 2.72
C LEU A 58 13.04 -9.42 1.98
N PRO A 59 11.91 -9.14 2.65
CA PRO A 59 10.63 -9.19 1.98
C PRO A 59 10.52 -7.99 1.02
N ALA A 60 10.62 -8.27 -0.27
CA ALA A 60 10.27 -7.33 -1.32
C ALA A 60 8.86 -7.69 -1.82
N TYR A 61 7.90 -6.80 -1.61
CA TYR A 61 6.55 -6.94 -2.16
C TYR A 61 6.34 -5.82 -3.17
N THR A 62 6.34 -6.16 -4.45
CA THR A 62 6.33 -5.20 -5.57
C THR A 62 5.32 -5.62 -6.64
N VAL A 63 4.08 -5.91 -6.21
CA VAL A 63 3.04 -6.44 -7.11
C VAL A 63 2.51 -5.36 -8.03
N LEU A 64 2.28 -4.14 -7.52
CA LEU A 64 1.75 -3.04 -8.30
C LEU A 64 2.79 -2.49 -9.27
N CYS A 65 4.03 -2.29 -8.81
CA CYS A 65 5.13 -1.85 -9.66
C CYS A 65 5.43 -2.81 -10.83
N ASN A 66 5.19 -4.12 -10.62
CA ASN A 66 5.36 -5.11 -11.68
C ASN A 66 4.21 -5.11 -12.70
N ARG A 67 3.04 -4.57 -12.34
CA ARG A 67 1.88 -4.45 -13.25
C ARG A 67 1.91 -3.17 -14.06
N VAL A 68 2.53 -2.11 -13.54
CA VAL A 68 2.64 -0.84 -14.22
C VAL A 68 3.72 -0.92 -15.29
N ALA A 69 3.40 -0.44 -16.47
CA ALA A 69 4.38 -0.29 -17.51
C ALA A 69 5.32 0.89 -17.21
N ARG A 70 6.58 0.73 -17.55
CA ARG A 70 7.58 1.78 -17.39
C ARG A 70 7.86 2.41 -18.76
N ASP A 71 7.64 3.72 -18.83
CA ASP A 71 8.01 4.54 -19.98
C ASP A 71 9.31 5.29 -19.67
N ASN A 72 10.23 5.31 -20.61
CA ASN A 72 11.41 6.14 -20.46
C ASN A 72 11.07 7.57 -20.89
N ALA A 73 11.25 8.52 -19.99
CA ALA A 73 11.10 9.91 -20.32
C ALA A 73 12.11 10.33 -21.42
N PRO A 74 11.73 11.24 -22.35
CA PRO A 74 12.65 11.72 -23.35
C PRO A 74 13.84 12.42 -22.67
N VAL A 75 15.04 11.89 -22.89
CA VAL A 75 16.29 12.44 -22.35
C VAL A 75 16.81 13.51 -23.31
N GLY A 76 17.09 14.72 -22.83
CA GLY A 76 17.71 15.78 -23.62
C GLY A 76 17.16 17.17 -23.31
N LEU A 77 17.44 18.12 -24.21
CA LEU A 77 17.02 19.54 -24.12
C LEU A 77 15.49 19.73 -24.00
N MET A 78 14.70 18.72 -24.31
CA MET A 78 13.24 18.73 -24.19
C MET A 78 12.71 18.09 -22.91
N ALA A 79 13.55 17.49 -22.08
CA ALA A 79 13.15 16.93 -20.81
C ALA A 79 13.01 18.06 -19.78
N GLY A 80 11.78 18.48 -19.54
CA GLY A 80 11.45 19.39 -18.43
C GLY A 80 11.42 18.64 -17.08
N PRO A 81 11.20 19.36 -15.98
CA PRO A 81 10.99 18.75 -14.66
C PRO A 81 9.64 18.06 -14.52
N GLN A 82 8.77 18.16 -15.53
CA GLN A 82 7.40 17.66 -15.52
C GLN A 82 7.16 16.69 -16.67
N ALA A 83 6.37 15.66 -16.38
CA ALA A 83 5.88 14.70 -17.36
C ALA A 83 4.55 15.19 -17.95
N HIS A 84 4.58 15.98 -19.01
CA HIS A 84 3.38 16.46 -19.68
C HIS A 84 2.74 15.38 -20.56
N TYR A 85 1.46 15.12 -20.32
CA TYR A 85 0.66 14.21 -21.13
C TYR A 85 -0.81 14.62 -21.18
N LYS A 86 -1.51 14.18 -22.21
CA LYS A 86 -2.96 14.42 -22.33
C LYS A 86 -3.72 13.26 -21.67
N ALA A 87 -4.54 13.61 -20.68
CA ALA A 87 -5.44 12.66 -20.03
C ALA A 87 -6.86 12.88 -20.55
N GLN A 88 -7.57 11.79 -20.79
CA GLN A 88 -8.97 11.82 -21.15
C GLN A 88 -9.82 11.87 -19.87
N LEU A 89 -10.78 12.79 -19.81
CA LEU A 89 -11.67 12.96 -18.67
C LEU A 89 -13.07 12.40 -18.92
N GLY A 90 -13.46 12.24 -20.17
CA GLY A 90 -14.78 11.75 -20.52
C GLY A 90 -15.08 11.94 -22.00
N TYR A 91 -16.34 11.71 -22.34
CA TYR A 91 -16.89 11.90 -23.67
C TYR A 91 -18.07 12.86 -23.60
N SER A 92 -18.14 13.84 -24.50
CA SER A 92 -19.30 14.66 -24.72
C SER A 92 -19.88 14.35 -26.10
N GLY A 93 -21.20 14.41 -26.23
CA GLY A 93 -21.89 14.20 -27.53
C GLY A 93 -22.17 12.74 -27.90
N PHE A 94 -21.90 11.79 -27.00
CA PHE A 94 -22.34 10.40 -27.13
C PHE A 94 -23.80 10.19 -26.70
N ASP A 95 -24.49 11.28 -26.39
CA ASP A 95 -25.90 11.22 -26.08
C ASP A 95 -26.71 11.01 -27.38
N PHE A 96 -27.19 9.80 -27.56
CA PHE A 96 -27.96 9.44 -28.75
C PHE A 96 -29.16 10.38 -28.97
N GLY A 97 -29.71 10.94 -27.87
CA GLY A 97 -30.82 11.91 -27.95
C GLY A 97 -30.49 13.20 -28.69
N ALA A 98 -29.23 13.62 -28.66
CA ALA A 98 -28.76 14.82 -29.37
C ALA A 98 -28.47 14.58 -30.86
N ALA A 99 -28.16 13.34 -31.24
CA ALA A 99 -27.88 12.95 -32.62
C ALA A 99 -29.10 12.34 -33.34
N MET A 100 -30.01 11.72 -32.59
CA MET A 100 -31.23 11.12 -33.14
C MET A 100 -32.30 12.17 -33.38
N GLY A 101 -32.91 12.12 -34.55
CA GLY A 101 -34.00 13.05 -34.91
C GLY A 101 -33.51 14.40 -35.38
N THR A 102 -32.26 14.52 -35.84
CA THR A 102 -31.77 15.74 -36.50
C THR A 102 -32.61 16.04 -37.75
N ALA A 103 -33.13 17.27 -37.88
CA ALA A 103 -33.91 17.69 -39.04
C ALA A 103 -33.07 17.57 -40.32
N PHE A 104 -33.71 17.25 -41.43
CA PHE A 104 -33.04 17.15 -42.73
C PHE A 104 -32.33 18.47 -43.07
N GLY A 105 -31.00 18.39 -43.27
CA GLY A 105 -30.15 19.56 -43.55
C GLY A 105 -29.63 20.30 -42.29
N ALA A 106 -29.97 19.86 -41.08
CA ALA A 106 -29.38 20.38 -39.84
C ALA A 106 -28.16 19.52 -39.42
N ASN A 107 -27.21 20.15 -38.73
CA ASN A 107 -26.10 19.45 -38.13
C ASN A 107 -26.54 18.83 -36.79
N GLY A 108 -26.04 17.64 -36.50
CA GLY A 108 -26.14 17.05 -35.15
C GLY A 108 -25.21 17.74 -34.15
N SER A 109 -25.31 17.36 -32.90
CA SER A 109 -24.38 17.84 -31.86
C SER A 109 -22.94 17.35 -32.10
N ASP A 110 -21.98 18.21 -31.85
CA ASP A 110 -20.58 17.82 -31.92
C ASP A 110 -20.22 16.82 -30.80
N GLY A 111 -19.75 15.67 -31.19
CA GLY A 111 -19.14 14.69 -30.24
C GLY A 111 -17.67 14.99 -30.09
N ASN A 112 -17.25 15.41 -28.88
CA ASN A 112 -15.86 15.71 -28.60
C ASN A 112 -15.36 14.93 -27.38
N PRO A 113 -14.20 14.25 -27.46
CA PRO A 113 -13.56 13.72 -26.27
C PRO A 113 -13.06 14.87 -25.39
N SER A 114 -13.38 14.82 -24.11
CA SER A 114 -12.85 15.77 -23.12
C SER A 114 -11.45 15.31 -22.72
N ALA A 115 -10.43 16.05 -23.16
CA ALA A 115 -9.06 15.78 -22.81
C ALA A 115 -8.39 17.03 -22.24
N THR A 116 -7.53 16.85 -21.25
CA THR A 116 -6.77 17.92 -20.61
C THR A 116 -5.29 17.58 -20.55
N ASP A 117 -4.46 18.60 -20.43
CA ASP A 117 -3.02 18.43 -20.21
C ASP A 117 -2.74 18.33 -18.70
N ILE A 118 -2.06 17.28 -18.30
CA ILE A 118 -1.65 17.03 -16.91
C ILE A 118 -0.13 16.96 -16.89
N GLY A 119 0.49 17.72 -15.97
CA GLY A 119 1.94 17.83 -15.86
C GLY A 119 2.43 17.51 -14.43
N PRO A 120 2.47 16.23 -14.01
CA PRO A 120 3.07 15.87 -12.75
C PRO A 120 4.59 16.07 -12.78
N ASP A 121 5.15 16.56 -11.67
CA ASP A 121 6.60 16.66 -11.50
C ASP A 121 7.24 15.29 -11.31
N TYR A 122 8.46 15.11 -11.84
CA TYR A 122 9.29 13.98 -11.46
C TYR A 122 9.76 14.11 -10.02
N LYS A 123 9.63 13.08 -9.23
CA LYS A 123 10.02 13.06 -7.82
C LYS A 123 11.17 12.10 -7.59
N SER A 124 12.16 12.57 -6.84
CA SER A 124 13.37 11.82 -6.51
C SER A 124 13.22 11.12 -5.17
N GLN A 125 13.50 9.83 -5.13
CA GLN A 125 13.62 9.07 -3.90
C GLN A 125 15.03 8.53 -3.78
N SER A 126 15.62 8.62 -2.59
CA SER A 126 16.99 8.17 -2.35
C SER A 126 17.15 7.51 -0.99
N ILE A 127 18.09 6.59 -0.92
CA ILE A 127 18.54 5.98 0.34
C ILE A 127 20.05 6.06 0.40
N HIS A 128 20.53 6.62 1.51
CA HIS A 128 21.95 6.68 1.81
C HIS A 128 22.45 5.36 2.40
N GLY A 129 23.63 4.91 1.95
CA GLY A 129 24.34 3.78 2.50
C GLY A 129 25.74 4.20 2.99
N SER A 130 26.11 3.70 4.15
CA SER A 130 27.44 3.95 4.74
C SER A 130 27.97 2.66 5.34
N VAL A 131 29.19 2.28 4.96
CA VAL A 131 29.87 1.08 5.48
C VAL A 131 31.27 1.48 5.94
N GLN A 132 31.61 1.10 7.17
CA GLN A 132 32.94 1.36 7.74
C GLN A 132 34.02 0.53 7.03
N LEU A 133 35.18 1.13 6.77
CA LEU A 133 36.31 0.45 6.11
C LEU A 133 36.80 -0.74 6.93
N GLU A 134 36.85 -0.60 8.26
CA GLU A 134 37.24 -1.68 9.15
C GLU A 134 36.28 -2.87 9.06
N ALA A 135 34.97 -2.61 8.91
CA ALA A 135 34.00 -3.68 8.72
C ALA A 135 34.21 -4.43 7.40
N ILE A 136 34.59 -3.71 6.33
CA ILE A 136 34.92 -4.33 5.04
C ILE A 136 36.15 -5.22 5.17
N ASP A 137 37.17 -4.75 5.86
CA ASP A 137 38.43 -5.52 6.04
C ASP A 137 38.22 -6.77 6.90
N PHE A 138 37.46 -6.66 8.00
CA PHE A 138 37.17 -7.79 8.87
C PHE A 138 36.21 -8.82 8.23
N ALA A 139 35.26 -8.36 7.45
CA ALA A 139 34.28 -9.25 6.82
C ALA A 139 34.76 -9.87 5.50
N ARG A 140 35.88 -9.40 4.93
CA ARG A 140 36.39 -9.80 3.61
C ARG A 140 36.55 -11.31 3.40
N GLN A 141 36.73 -12.06 4.49
CA GLN A 141 36.86 -13.52 4.45
C GLN A 141 35.51 -14.26 4.48
N PHE A 142 34.44 -13.58 4.91
CA PHE A 142 33.14 -14.20 5.17
C PHE A 142 32.03 -13.67 4.25
N ASP A 143 32.00 -12.36 4.02
CA ASP A 143 30.92 -11.71 3.29
C ASP A 143 31.39 -10.32 2.80
N ASP A 144 30.70 -9.75 1.82
CA ASP A 144 30.94 -8.38 1.36
C ASP A 144 29.89 -7.43 1.95
N PRO A 145 30.22 -6.64 3.01
CA PRO A 145 29.26 -5.75 3.64
C PRO A 145 28.75 -4.66 2.70
N LEU A 146 29.58 -4.21 1.73
CA LEU A 146 29.19 -3.18 0.79
C LEU A 146 28.12 -3.70 -0.19
N GLN A 147 28.32 -4.91 -0.71
CA GLN A 147 27.34 -5.55 -1.57
C GLN A 147 26.03 -5.82 -0.83
N GLN A 148 26.11 -6.26 0.41
CA GLN A 148 24.92 -6.50 1.24
C GLN A 148 24.15 -5.22 1.53
N GLN A 149 24.84 -4.14 1.88
CA GLN A 149 24.21 -2.86 2.14
C GLN A 149 23.57 -2.29 0.86
N SER A 150 24.22 -2.43 -0.28
CA SER A 150 23.66 -1.99 -1.56
C SER A 150 22.40 -2.79 -1.94
N LEU A 151 22.41 -4.13 -1.74
CA LEU A 151 21.23 -4.95 -1.98
C LEU A 151 20.07 -4.61 -1.02
N PHE A 152 20.40 -4.34 0.25
CA PHE A 152 19.41 -3.90 1.22
C PHE A 152 18.77 -2.56 0.82
N ASN A 153 19.59 -1.58 0.44
CA ASN A 153 19.11 -0.28 0.00
C ASN A 153 18.26 -0.37 -1.28
N LEU A 154 18.67 -1.21 -2.24
CA LEU A 154 17.87 -1.45 -3.45
C LEU A 154 16.50 -2.04 -3.10
N THR A 155 16.47 -3.05 -2.24
CA THR A 155 15.20 -3.66 -1.81
C THR A 155 14.32 -2.67 -1.07
N ALA A 156 14.92 -1.80 -0.26
CA ALA A 156 14.18 -0.75 0.45
C ALA A 156 13.61 0.30 -0.53
N LEU A 157 14.38 0.70 -1.56
CA LEU A 157 13.88 1.59 -2.63
C LEU A 157 12.72 0.97 -3.40
N MET A 158 12.81 -0.30 -3.77
CA MET A 158 11.70 -1.00 -4.44
C MET A 158 10.42 -1.03 -3.58
N ARG A 159 10.56 -1.14 -2.26
CA ARG A 159 9.42 -1.05 -1.34
C ARG A 159 8.85 0.36 -1.26
N ILE A 160 9.70 1.38 -1.26
CA ILE A 160 9.27 2.78 -1.28
C ILE A 160 8.53 3.08 -2.59
N GLU A 161 9.04 2.62 -3.73
CA GLU A 161 8.38 2.74 -5.02
C GLU A 161 6.99 2.08 -5.02
N GLU A 162 6.88 0.84 -4.51
CA GLU A 162 5.60 0.14 -4.39
C GLU A 162 4.59 0.92 -3.55
N LEU A 163 5.04 1.52 -2.46
CA LEU A 163 4.20 2.35 -1.60
C LEU A 163 3.72 3.62 -2.31
N LEU A 164 4.62 4.32 -3.01
CA LEU A 164 4.28 5.51 -3.76
C LEU A 164 3.29 5.20 -4.89
N VAL A 165 3.47 4.07 -5.57
CA VAL A 165 2.55 3.61 -6.61
C VAL A 165 1.18 3.26 -6.02
N ALA A 166 1.13 2.66 -4.82
CA ALA A 166 -0.13 2.32 -4.16
C ALA A 166 -0.89 3.55 -3.65
N GLY A 167 -0.20 4.46 -3.00
CA GLY A 167 -0.79 5.53 -2.20
C GLY A 167 -0.85 6.90 -2.87
N GLY A 168 -0.03 7.82 -2.38
CA GLY A 168 0.11 9.19 -2.86
C GLY A 168 -0.17 10.22 -1.78
N ASN A 169 0.77 11.15 -1.60
CA ASN A 169 0.67 12.18 -0.59
C ASN A 169 1.28 13.53 -1.00
N GLU A 170 1.32 13.83 -2.28
CA GLU A 170 1.83 15.11 -2.78
C GLU A 170 0.94 16.28 -2.36
N PHE A 171 -0.39 16.09 -2.39
CA PHE A 171 -1.34 17.14 -2.07
C PHE A 171 -1.94 16.96 -0.68
N ILE A 172 -2.17 18.08 -0.01
CA ILE A 172 -2.89 18.12 1.27
C ILE A 172 -4.28 17.51 1.10
N ILE A 173 -4.66 16.63 2.01
CA ILE A 173 -6.00 16.07 2.11
C ILE A 173 -6.82 16.84 3.16
N SER A 174 -8.13 16.78 3.06
CA SER A 174 -9.02 17.51 3.97
C SER A 174 -8.92 16.99 5.41
N THR A 175 -9.07 17.90 6.37
CA THR A 175 -9.17 17.53 7.80
C THR A 175 -10.49 16.81 8.06
N PRO A 176 -10.51 15.69 8.78
CA PRO A 176 -11.74 15.01 9.18
C PRO A 176 -12.65 15.92 10.00
N ALA A 177 -13.96 15.71 9.89
CA ALA A 177 -14.97 16.39 10.68
C ALA A 177 -15.72 15.36 11.56
N PRO A 178 -15.13 14.92 12.70
CA PRO A 178 -15.72 13.90 13.53
C PRO A 178 -16.96 14.40 14.28
N THR A 179 -17.91 13.47 14.46
CA THR A 179 -19.07 13.62 15.34
C THR A 179 -19.14 12.44 16.28
N GLY A 180 -19.64 12.62 17.49
CA GLY A 180 -19.68 11.52 18.45
C GLY A 180 -20.82 11.63 19.45
N SER A 181 -21.13 10.49 20.07
CA SER A 181 -22.14 10.36 21.11
C SER A 181 -21.77 9.27 22.11
N GLY A 182 -22.25 9.38 23.34
CA GLY A 182 -22.14 8.30 24.33
C GLY A 182 -23.07 7.13 24.00
N ALA A 183 -22.66 5.93 24.40
CA ALA A 183 -23.44 4.71 24.20
C ALA A 183 -23.26 3.71 25.34
N GLY A 184 -24.35 3.02 25.67
CA GLY A 184 -24.39 2.02 26.74
C GLY A 184 -24.35 2.63 28.14
N THR A 185 -24.91 1.95 29.11
CA THR A 185 -24.85 2.37 30.52
C THR A 185 -23.64 1.73 31.19
N GLY A 186 -22.76 2.52 31.76
CA GLY A 186 -21.54 2.02 32.39
C GLY A 186 -20.75 3.14 33.07
N THR A 187 -19.55 2.82 33.54
CA THR A 187 -18.69 3.75 34.28
C THR A 187 -17.34 4.00 33.61
N THR A 188 -17.17 3.53 32.39
CA THR A 188 -15.89 3.70 31.64
C THR A 188 -15.67 5.18 31.29
N PHE A 189 -16.73 5.82 30.80
CA PHE A 189 -16.71 7.25 30.47
C PHE A 189 -17.65 7.99 31.41
N HIS A 190 -17.10 8.79 32.29
CA HIS A 190 -17.86 9.60 33.24
C HIS A 190 -18.65 10.72 32.55
N SER A 191 -19.74 11.15 33.17
CA SER A 191 -20.48 12.33 32.74
C SER A 191 -19.57 13.57 32.70
N GLY A 192 -19.70 14.35 31.64
CA GLY A 192 -18.85 15.51 31.37
C GLY A 192 -18.52 15.63 29.89
N THR A 193 -17.53 16.42 29.54
CA THR A 193 -17.12 16.65 28.14
C THR A 193 -15.88 15.83 27.82
N TRP A 194 -15.99 15.01 26.82
CA TRP A 194 -14.89 14.23 26.25
C TRP A 194 -14.49 14.83 24.91
N THR A 195 -13.20 15.04 24.71
CA THR A 195 -12.67 15.55 23.45
C THR A 195 -12.09 14.40 22.64
N VAL A 196 -12.63 14.23 21.44
CA VAL A 196 -12.10 13.27 20.46
C VAL A 196 -11.57 14.02 19.27
N LYS A 197 -10.37 13.68 18.83
CA LYS A 197 -9.76 14.25 17.64
C LYS A 197 -9.44 13.14 16.65
N VAL A 198 -9.64 13.43 15.38
CA VAL A 198 -9.37 12.48 14.28
C VAL A 198 -8.46 13.16 13.27
N THR A 199 -7.43 12.46 12.85
CA THR A 199 -6.53 12.86 11.76
C THR A 199 -6.63 11.88 10.61
N ALA A 200 -6.48 12.37 9.39
CA ALA A 200 -6.40 11.54 8.21
C ALA A 200 -4.93 11.27 7.86
N LEU A 201 -4.65 10.09 7.37
CA LEU A 201 -3.32 9.60 7.06
C LEU A 201 -3.16 9.38 5.56
N THR A 202 -2.07 9.86 5.02
CA THR A 202 -1.56 9.45 3.73
C THR A 202 -0.71 8.19 3.87
N GLU A 203 -0.16 7.71 2.77
CA GLU A 203 0.73 6.57 2.73
C GLU A 203 1.92 6.69 3.70
N GLU A 204 2.60 7.83 3.70
CA GLU A 204 3.74 8.05 4.60
C GLU A 204 3.33 7.93 6.08
N GLY A 205 2.16 8.44 6.42
CA GLY A 205 1.61 8.36 7.78
C GLY A 205 1.30 6.92 8.20
N THR A 206 0.68 6.14 7.32
CA THR A 206 0.34 4.74 7.60
C THR A 206 1.59 3.86 7.73
N LEU A 207 2.57 4.02 6.85
CA LEU A 207 3.78 3.20 6.86
C LEU A 207 4.64 3.43 8.10
N ARG A 208 4.97 4.67 8.40
CA ARG A 208 5.80 5.00 9.56
C ARG A 208 5.19 4.52 10.86
N ASN A 209 3.90 4.61 10.94
CA ASN A 209 3.17 4.21 12.12
C ASN A 209 3.06 2.69 12.29
N GLN A 210 3.01 1.93 11.20
CA GLN A 210 3.04 0.46 11.27
C GLN A 210 4.32 -0.09 11.89
N THR A 211 5.45 0.58 11.71
CA THR A 211 6.73 0.17 12.29
C THR A 211 6.86 0.54 13.77
N GLY A 212 5.99 1.36 14.31
CA GLY A 212 6.07 1.86 15.69
C GLY A 212 7.22 2.86 15.94
N ALA A 213 7.98 3.20 14.90
CA ALA A 213 9.16 4.07 14.98
C ALA A 213 8.85 5.55 14.68
N TYR A 214 7.58 5.95 14.75
CA TYR A 214 7.20 7.31 14.45
C TYR A 214 7.57 8.24 15.61
N VAL A 215 8.56 9.09 15.34
CA VAL A 215 8.86 10.25 16.18
C VAL A 215 8.40 11.49 15.39
N PRO A 216 7.36 12.21 15.83
CA PRO A 216 6.95 13.41 15.13
C PRO A 216 8.12 14.40 15.07
N VAL A 217 8.45 14.87 13.89
CA VAL A 217 9.30 16.05 13.73
C VAL A 217 8.57 17.20 14.41
N VAL A 218 9.27 17.98 15.22
CA VAL A 218 8.70 19.02 16.09
C VAL A 218 7.54 19.77 15.43
N GLY A 219 6.33 19.55 15.93
CA GLY A 219 5.11 20.20 15.47
C GLY A 219 4.51 19.73 14.14
N LYS A 220 5.09 18.73 13.48
CA LYS A 220 4.61 18.19 12.21
C LYS A 220 4.72 16.67 12.20
N ALA A 221 3.60 15.99 11.94
CA ALA A 221 3.56 14.55 11.74
C ALA A 221 3.59 14.22 10.24
N ALA A 222 4.57 13.44 9.78
CA ALA A 222 4.66 13.05 8.39
C ALA A 222 3.44 12.22 7.98
N GLY A 223 2.82 12.57 6.86
CA GLY A 223 1.66 11.89 6.33
C GLY A 223 0.37 12.04 7.14
N GLU A 224 0.29 12.96 8.09
CA GLU A 224 -0.85 13.13 8.99
C GLU A 224 -1.40 14.56 8.89
N THR A 225 -2.74 14.71 8.75
CA THR A 225 -3.39 16.02 8.75
C THR A 225 -3.42 16.65 10.15
N VAL A 226 -3.72 17.94 10.21
CA VAL A 226 -4.18 18.52 11.46
C VAL A 226 -5.45 17.83 11.94
N PRO A 227 -5.67 17.75 13.27
CA PRO A 227 -6.82 17.04 13.80
C PRO A 227 -8.12 17.79 13.62
N GLY A 228 -9.17 17.11 13.18
CA GLY A 228 -10.55 17.53 13.37
C GLY A 228 -11.01 17.16 14.77
N THR A 229 -11.83 18.00 15.39
CA THR A 229 -12.22 17.88 16.81
C THR A 229 -13.71 17.66 16.95
N ALA A 230 -14.10 16.70 17.79
CA ALA A 230 -15.45 16.50 18.29
C ALA A 230 -15.46 16.64 19.81
N SER A 231 -16.36 17.45 20.34
CA SER A 231 -16.63 17.54 21.79
C SER A 231 -17.91 16.74 22.08
N ILE A 232 -17.77 15.67 22.85
CA ILE A 232 -18.86 14.75 23.20
C ILE A 232 -19.29 15.05 24.64
N VAL A 233 -20.47 15.64 24.81
CA VAL A 233 -21.03 15.95 26.13
C VAL A 233 -21.89 14.78 26.60
N LEU A 234 -21.49 14.17 27.70
CA LEU A 234 -22.20 13.08 28.34
C LEU A 234 -23.02 13.60 29.52
N GLY A 235 -24.35 13.46 29.47
CA GLY A 235 -25.25 13.80 30.59
C GLY A 235 -25.21 12.76 31.72
N SER A 236 -24.75 11.55 31.46
CA SER A 236 -24.60 10.47 32.41
C SER A 236 -23.38 9.61 32.05
N ASN A 237 -22.94 8.78 32.99
CA ASN A 237 -21.84 7.85 32.74
C ASN A 237 -22.21 6.85 31.64
N GLN A 238 -21.30 6.63 30.70
CA GLN A 238 -21.46 5.77 29.55
C GLN A 238 -20.41 4.65 29.53
N LEU A 239 -20.73 3.58 28.83
CA LEU A 239 -19.78 2.46 28.65
C LEU A 239 -18.84 2.72 27.50
N TYR A 240 -19.31 3.41 26.44
CA TYR A 240 -18.60 3.64 25.19
C TYR A 240 -18.80 5.05 24.65
N LEU A 241 -17.88 5.49 23.78
CA LEU A 241 -18.07 6.64 22.90
C LEU A 241 -18.11 6.16 21.45
N ASP A 242 -19.17 6.48 20.73
CA ASP A 242 -19.30 6.20 19.31
C ASP A 242 -18.91 7.45 18.52
N VAL A 243 -18.00 7.30 17.57
CA VAL A 243 -17.44 8.40 16.77
C VAL A 243 -17.49 8.04 15.31
N LYS A 244 -17.93 8.97 14.48
CA LYS A 244 -17.91 8.84 13.03
C LYS A 244 -17.51 10.14 12.34
N TRP A 245 -16.99 10.01 11.15
CA TRP A 245 -16.64 11.15 10.27
C TRP A 245 -16.83 10.75 8.81
N PRO A 246 -17.04 11.71 7.89
CA PRO A 246 -17.06 11.42 6.46
C PRO A 246 -15.71 10.88 5.99
N VAL A 247 -15.72 9.92 5.08
CA VAL A 247 -14.49 9.42 4.46
C VAL A 247 -13.79 10.55 3.72
N ILE A 248 -12.52 10.77 4.01
CA ILE A 248 -11.70 11.78 3.37
C ILE A 248 -11.08 11.21 2.10
N LYS A 249 -11.38 11.82 0.97
CA LYS A 249 -10.82 11.42 -0.32
C LYS A 249 -9.29 11.60 -0.31
N GLY A 250 -8.56 10.54 -0.64
CA GLY A 250 -7.11 10.51 -0.60
C GLY A 250 -6.52 10.01 0.71
N ALA A 251 -7.30 9.92 1.79
CA ALA A 251 -6.83 9.30 3.03
C ALA A 251 -6.78 7.77 2.91
N LEU A 252 -5.70 7.18 3.36
CA LEU A 252 -5.54 5.73 3.45
C LEU A 252 -5.95 5.16 4.82
N GLY A 253 -5.95 5.98 5.85
CA GLY A 253 -6.34 5.58 7.18
C GLY A 253 -6.56 6.78 8.09
N TYR A 254 -6.91 6.50 9.34
CA TYR A 254 -7.20 7.53 10.34
C TYR A 254 -6.58 7.16 11.67
N LYS A 255 -6.06 8.17 12.39
CA LYS A 255 -5.73 8.06 13.79
C LYS A 255 -6.79 8.75 14.63
N ILE A 256 -7.10 8.14 15.75
CA ILE A 256 -8.13 8.61 16.67
C ILE A 256 -7.47 8.89 18.01
N TYR A 257 -7.71 10.09 18.51
CA TYR A 257 -7.19 10.58 19.77
C TYR A 257 -8.36 10.91 20.69
N CYS A 258 -8.21 10.61 21.98
CA CYS A 258 -9.23 10.90 22.98
C CYS A 258 -8.59 11.54 24.21
N SER A 259 -9.34 12.39 24.91
CA SER A 259 -8.92 12.89 26.22
C SER A 259 -8.83 11.75 27.23
N ALA A 260 -7.82 11.80 28.09
CA ALA A 260 -7.64 10.80 29.14
C ALA A 260 -8.68 10.92 30.27
N ALA A 261 -9.26 12.11 30.44
CA ALA A 261 -10.24 12.40 31.45
C ALA A 261 -11.34 13.33 30.93
N TYR A 262 -12.52 13.24 31.53
CA TYR A 262 -13.71 14.02 31.13
C TYR A 262 -13.61 15.54 31.43
N SER A 263 -12.66 15.96 32.20
CA SER A 263 -12.43 17.37 32.53
C SER A 263 -11.28 17.99 31.74
N ASP A 264 -10.57 17.18 30.95
CA ASP A 264 -9.39 17.61 30.23
C ASP A 264 -9.68 17.71 28.76
N SER A 265 -9.93 18.93 28.27
CA SER A 265 -10.21 19.20 26.87
C SER A 265 -8.94 19.44 26.04
N THR A 266 -7.78 19.57 26.68
CA THR A 266 -6.54 19.99 26.01
C THR A 266 -5.63 18.82 25.67
N ASP A 267 -5.48 17.86 26.59
CA ASP A 267 -4.59 16.74 26.42
C ASP A 267 -5.34 15.52 25.87
N VAL A 268 -5.12 15.26 24.60
CA VAL A 268 -5.67 14.09 23.90
C VAL A 268 -4.53 13.20 23.43
N TYR A 269 -4.72 11.90 23.59
CA TYR A 269 -3.72 10.90 23.30
C TYR A 269 -4.23 9.89 22.29
N LEU A 270 -3.30 9.33 21.51
CA LEU A 270 -3.58 8.32 20.50
C LEU A 270 -4.17 7.06 21.15
N LEU A 271 -5.28 6.58 20.59
CA LEU A 271 -5.92 5.33 20.98
C LEU A 271 -5.24 4.15 20.30
N ASP A 272 -5.05 3.06 21.06
CA ASP A 272 -4.60 1.79 20.51
C ASP A 272 -5.78 1.05 19.85
N PRO A 273 -5.73 0.82 18.53
CA PRO A 273 -6.80 0.11 17.84
C PRO A 273 -7.05 -1.31 18.35
N ALA A 274 -6.05 -1.97 18.95
CA ALA A 274 -6.20 -3.34 19.44
C ALA A 274 -6.96 -3.46 20.75
N THR A 275 -6.84 -2.44 21.62
CA THR A 275 -7.34 -2.52 23.01
C THR A 275 -8.36 -1.44 23.36
N GLU A 276 -8.38 -0.31 22.65
CA GLU A 276 -9.17 0.87 23.00
C GLU A 276 -10.26 1.18 21.97
N LEU A 277 -10.20 0.54 20.79
CA LEU A 277 -11.16 0.74 19.71
C LEU A 277 -11.88 -0.54 19.31
N ALA A 278 -13.10 -0.39 18.84
CA ALA A 278 -13.90 -1.42 18.20
C ALA A 278 -14.65 -0.84 17.00
N TYR A 279 -15.08 -1.68 16.08
CA TYR A 279 -15.97 -1.26 15.00
C TYR A 279 -17.38 -1.06 15.51
N LYS A 280 -18.10 -0.14 14.88
CA LYS A 280 -19.55 -0.03 15.02
C LYS A 280 -20.21 -0.11 13.66
N ASP A 281 -21.20 -0.97 13.55
CA ASP A 281 -22.08 -1.06 12.38
C ASP A 281 -23.52 -1.17 12.82
N GLY A 282 -24.38 -0.25 12.37
CA GLY A 282 -25.82 -0.31 12.48
C GLY A 282 -26.40 -0.69 13.85
N GLY A 283 -25.59 -0.69 14.91
CA GLY A 283 -25.93 -1.15 16.26
C GLY A 283 -25.15 -2.37 16.75
N THR A 284 -24.47 -3.09 15.86
CA THR A 284 -23.64 -4.24 16.23
C THR A 284 -22.20 -3.80 16.47
N ILE A 285 -21.60 -4.29 17.55
CA ILE A 285 -20.21 -4.02 17.91
C ILE A 285 -19.37 -5.23 17.49
N HIS A 286 -18.31 -4.97 16.78
CA HIS A 286 -17.33 -5.96 16.39
C HIS A 286 -16.04 -5.70 17.17
N THR A 287 -15.57 -6.73 17.86
CA THR A 287 -14.40 -6.64 18.72
C THR A 287 -13.13 -6.59 17.91
N SER A 288 -12.32 -5.57 18.16
CA SER A 288 -10.93 -5.38 17.80
C SER A 288 -10.59 -5.25 16.30
N PHE A 289 -9.86 -4.22 15.99
CA PHE A 289 -9.05 -4.09 14.77
C PHE A 289 -7.80 -4.98 14.89
N ALA A 290 -7.98 -6.28 15.09
CA ALA A 290 -6.93 -7.23 15.42
C ALA A 290 -5.69 -7.07 14.52
N GLY A 291 -4.59 -6.59 15.09
CA GLY A 291 -3.32 -6.42 14.40
C GLY A 291 -3.13 -5.12 13.63
N GLN A 292 -4.13 -4.25 13.57
CA GLN A 292 -4.05 -2.93 12.91
C GLN A 292 -3.67 -1.85 13.93
N LYS A 293 -2.71 -1.01 13.57
CA LYS A 293 -2.38 0.18 14.35
C LYS A 293 -3.22 1.40 13.96
N TYR A 294 -3.84 1.38 12.77
CA TYR A 294 -4.60 2.50 12.23
C TYR A 294 -5.88 2.01 11.58
N VAL A 295 -6.89 2.84 11.71
CA VAL A 295 -8.24 2.52 11.27
C VAL A 295 -8.43 2.97 9.83
N GLY A 296 -8.75 2.03 8.94
CA GLY A 296 -9.17 2.34 7.56
C GLY A 296 -10.65 2.73 7.45
N VAL A 297 -11.43 2.47 8.50
CA VAL A 297 -12.87 2.80 8.57
C VAL A 297 -13.10 4.15 9.21
N ASN A 298 -14.25 4.74 8.95
CA ASN A 298 -14.67 6.07 9.40
C ASN A 298 -15.73 6.06 10.51
N HIS A 299 -16.08 4.89 11.05
CA HIS A 299 -17.02 4.73 12.15
C HIS A 299 -16.47 3.75 13.20
N VAL A 300 -16.23 4.24 14.39
CA VAL A 300 -15.60 3.49 15.48
C VAL A 300 -16.32 3.66 16.80
N ARG A 301 -16.08 2.72 17.69
CA ARG A 301 -16.46 2.78 19.10
C ARG A 301 -15.21 2.79 19.95
N ILE A 302 -15.08 3.79 20.80
CA ILE A 302 -14.03 3.86 21.82
C ILE A 302 -14.53 3.07 23.03
N ILE A 303 -13.77 2.04 23.40
CA ILE A 303 -14.14 1.10 24.47
C ILE A 303 -13.38 1.38 25.77
N ALA A 304 -12.28 2.08 25.71
CA ALA A 304 -11.50 2.49 26.85
C ALA A 304 -10.84 3.87 26.60
N PRO A 305 -10.58 4.69 27.63
CA PRO A 305 -9.75 5.87 27.52
C PRO A 305 -8.32 5.51 27.12
N PRO A 306 -7.56 6.45 26.50
CA PRO A 306 -6.21 6.18 26.05
C PRO A 306 -5.27 5.85 27.20
N ALA A 307 -4.45 4.80 27.02
CA ALA A 307 -3.34 4.46 27.92
C ALA A 307 -2.00 5.03 27.46
N GLY A 308 -1.92 5.47 26.20
CA GLY A 308 -0.72 6.04 25.60
C GLY A 308 -0.53 7.53 25.93
N THR A 309 0.64 8.04 25.55
CA THR A 309 1.04 9.45 25.78
C THR A 309 1.29 10.23 24.49
N GLN A 310 1.10 9.61 23.31
CA GLN A 310 1.33 10.28 22.03
C GLN A 310 0.21 11.28 21.75
N GLY A 311 0.55 12.57 21.77
CA GLY A 311 -0.38 13.65 21.43
C GLY A 311 -0.60 13.84 19.92
N VAL A 312 -1.54 14.71 19.57
CA VAL A 312 -1.88 15.06 18.20
C VAL A 312 -0.82 15.94 17.53
N PRO A 313 -0.66 15.89 16.21
CA PRO A 313 0.19 16.82 15.48
C PRO A 313 -0.40 18.23 15.51
N THR A 314 0.47 19.21 15.51
CA THR A 314 0.10 20.66 15.49
C THR A 314 0.14 21.26 14.10
N LEU A 315 0.87 20.62 13.17
CA LEU A 315 1.02 21.06 11.79
C LEU A 315 0.56 19.97 10.82
N ASP A 316 0.04 20.40 9.68
CA ASP A 316 -0.35 19.51 8.61
C ASP A 316 0.87 18.88 7.95
N GLY A 317 0.97 17.58 8.00
CA GLY A 317 2.01 16.77 7.38
C GLY A 317 1.50 15.88 6.25
N SER A 318 0.23 16.02 5.84
CA SER A 318 -0.40 15.14 4.85
C SER A 318 0.12 15.33 3.42
N ALA A 319 0.78 16.47 3.13
CA ALA A 319 1.41 16.71 1.84
C ALA A 319 2.92 16.59 1.95
N ASN A 320 3.51 15.84 1.05
CA ASN A 320 4.95 15.79 0.84
C ASN A 320 5.26 16.08 -0.63
N ALA A 321 5.69 17.30 -0.90
CA ALA A 321 6.01 17.75 -2.24
C ALA A 321 7.15 16.97 -2.93
N ASN A 322 7.85 16.11 -2.19
CA ASN A 322 8.92 15.25 -2.70
C ASN A 322 8.44 13.85 -3.11
N GLN A 323 7.14 13.60 -3.04
CA GLN A 323 6.53 12.32 -3.43
C GLN A 323 5.48 12.56 -4.52
N PHE A 324 5.33 11.60 -5.44
CA PHE A 324 4.27 11.66 -6.44
C PHE A 324 2.98 11.00 -5.94
N GLU A 325 1.87 11.26 -6.63
CA GLU A 325 0.57 10.66 -6.32
C GLU A 325 0.44 9.28 -6.96
N GLY A 326 0.03 8.30 -6.15
CA GLY A 326 -0.14 6.91 -6.57
C GLY A 326 -1.57 6.55 -6.99
N TYR A 327 -1.85 5.27 -7.15
CA TYR A 327 -3.15 4.74 -7.58
C TYR A 327 -4.32 5.21 -6.71
N TRP A 328 -4.15 5.19 -5.39
CA TRP A 328 -5.21 5.61 -4.46
C TRP A 328 -5.64 7.05 -4.70
N ALA A 329 -4.66 7.94 -4.88
CA ALA A 329 -4.93 9.33 -5.17
C ALA A 329 -5.66 9.50 -6.51
N TRP A 330 -5.21 8.78 -7.55
CA TRP A 330 -5.87 8.78 -8.84
C TRP A 330 -7.29 8.20 -8.81
N CYS A 331 -7.61 7.31 -7.88
CA CYS A 331 -8.96 6.77 -7.69
C CYS A 331 -9.86 7.69 -6.85
N THR A 332 -9.33 8.52 -5.95
CA THR A 332 -10.13 9.21 -4.93
C THR A 332 -10.11 10.72 -5.03
N LYS A 333 -8.96 11.36 -5.31
CA LYS A 333 -8.86 12.82 -5.32
C LYS A 333 -9.62 13.45 -6.49
N THR A 334 -10.34 14.53 -6.23
CA THR A 334 -11.15 15.24 -7.22
C THR A 334 -10.34 16.27 -8.01
N THR A 335 -9.25 16.77 -7.45
CA THR A 335 -8.36 17.73 -8.11
C THR A 335 -6.93 17.23 -8.04
N MET A 336 -6.28 17.14 -9.19
CA MET A 336 -4.90 16.69 -9.33
C MET A 336 -4.14 17.59 -10.30
N TYR A 337 -2.95 18.06 -9.92
CA TYR A 337 -2.08 18.90 -10.77
C TYR A 337 -2.81 20.08 -11.43
N GLY A 338 -3.70 20.73 -10.66
CA GLY A 338 -4.50 21.87 -11.13
C GLY A 338 -5.69 21.52 -12.02
N VAL A 339 -5.91 20.24 -12.31
CA VAL A 339 -7.03 19.77 -13.11
C VAL A 339 -8.14 19.26 -12.22
N ASP A 340 -9.37 19.77 -12.44
CA ASP A 340 -10.56 19.25 -11.79
C ASP A 340 -11.00 17.93 -12.47
N LEU A 341 -10.90 16.86 -11.73
CA LEU A 341 -11.30 15.51 -12.14
C LEU A 341 -12.73 15.15 -11.70
N SER A 342 -13.40 16.05 -10.95
CA SER A 342 -14.77 15.84 -10.48
C SER A 342 -15.80 16.16 -11.55
N GLY A 343 -15.39 16.82 -12.66
CA GLY A 343 -16.29 17.30 -13.71
C GLY A 343 -17.07 16.19 -14.41
N ALA A 344 -18.17 16.56 -14.97
CA ALA A 344 -19.08 15.92 -15.92
C ALA A 344 -19.54 14.47 -15.65
N GLY A 345 -18.78 13.63 -15.00
CA GLY A 345 -19.15 12.23 -14.82
C GLY A 345 -18.97 11.73 -13.41
N GLN A 346 -18.36 12.53 -12.56
CA GLN A 346 -18.17 12.14 -11.17
C GLN A 346 -17.36 10.84 -11.04
N ARG A 347 -16.22 10.93 -10.43
CA ARG A 347 -15.49 9.73 -10.07
C ARG A 347 -16.38 8.75 -9.34
N VAL A 348 -16.24 7.49 -9.69
CA VAL A 348 -16.94 6.42 -9.00
C VAL A 348 -16.26 6.19 -7.66
N PHE A 349 -16.77 6.85 -6.65
CA PHE A 349 -16.30 6.73 -5.27
C PHE A 349 -17.48 6.38 -4.37
N THR A 350 -17.37 5.29 -3.63
CA THR A 350 -18.37 4.82 -2.69
C THR A 350 -17.82 4.90 -1.27
N ASP A 351 -18.54 5.62 -0.41
CA ASP A 351 -18.30 5.66 1.03
C ASP A 351 -19.25 4.67 1.71
N MET A 352 -18.68 3.67 2.40
CA MET A 352 -19.44 2.65 3.10
C MET A 352 -19.84 3.06 4.52
N ASP A 353 -19.35 4.21 5.02
CA ASP A 353 -19.63 4.73 6.38
C ASP A 353 -19.47 3.66 7.49
N GLY A 354 -18.48 2.78 7.35
CA GLY A 354 -18.25 1.69 8.29
C GLY A 354 -19.18 0.49 8.12
N ALA A 355 -19.99 0.45 7.06
CA ALA A 355 -20.85 -0.70 6.78
C ALA A 355 -20.09 -1.87 6.17
N ALA A 356 -20.58 -3.09 6.38
CA ALA A 356 -20.10 -4.25 5.67
C ALA A 356 -20.70 -4.34 4.28
N PHE A 357 -20.03 -5.04 3.38
CA PHE A 357 -20.56 -5.33 2.05
C PHE A 357 -21.94 -5.99 2.11
N THR A 358 -22.80 -5.61 1.17
CA THR A 358 -24.10 -6.23 0.95
C THR A 358 -23.98 -7.27 -0.15
N SER A 359 -24.36 -8.50 0.12
CA SER A 359 -24.35 -9.55 -0.89
C SER A 359 -25.67 -9.66 -1.61
N GLU A 360 -25.61 -9.86 -2.93
CA GLU A 360 -26.76 -10.05 -3.80
C GLU A 360 -26.38 -11.04 -4.92
N ASP A 361 -27.20 -12.06 -5.11
CA ASP A 361 -27.14 -13.00 -6.23
C ASP A 361 -25.75 -13.50 -6.65
N GLY A 362 -24.86 -13.73 -5.70
CA GLY A 362 -23.52 -14.23 -5.96
C GLY A 362 -22.45 -13.15 -6.12
N GLY A 363 -22.82 -11.89 -6.03
CA GLY A 363 -21.94 -10.74 -6.07
C GLY A 363 -22.06 -9.87 -4.82
N LEU A 364 -21.49 -8.69 -4.89
CA LEU A 364 -21.56 -7.64 -3.87
C LEU A 364 -22.15 -6.39 -4.51
N VAL A 365 -23.22 -5.86 -3.90
CA VAL A 365 -24.00 -4.73 -4.43
C VAL A 365 -23.08 -3.54 -4.74
N GLU A 366 -22.25 -3.15 -3.79
CA GLU A 366 -21.41 -1.96 -3.90
C GLU A 366 -20.34 -2.08 -5.00
N ILE A 367 -19.81 -3.29 -5.19
CA ILE A 367 -18.87 -3.57 -6.28
C ILE A 367 -19.62 -3.57 -7.62
N ASN A 368 -20.77 -4.24 -7.69
CA ASN A 368 -21.58 -4.28 -8.92
C ASN A 368 -22.05 -2.89 -9.34
N ASP A 369 -22.48 -2.04 -8.40
CA ASP A 369 -22.85 -0.66 -8.65
C ASP A 369 -21.68 0.17 -9.19
N ALA A 370 -20.48 -0.02 -8.63
CA ALA A 370 -19.28 0.65 -9.12
C ALA A 370 -18.92 0.19 -10.54
N LEU A 371 -18.99 -1.11 -10.81
CA LEU A 371 -18.76 -1.68 -12.14
C LEU A 371 -19.79 -1.18 -13.17
N GLN A 372 -21.06 -1.12 -12.78
CA GLN A 372 -22.13 -0.58 -13.63
C GLN A 372 -21.89 0.89 -13.96
N LYS A 373 -21.54 1.72 -12.97
CA LYS A 373 -21.23 3.14 -13.17
C LYS A 373 -20.04 3.35 -14.10
N LEU A 374 -18.95 2.57 -13.92
CA LEU A 374 -17.79 2.63 -14.81
C LEU A 374 -18.15 2.25 -16.24
N ALA A 375 -18.96 1.21 -16.41
CA ALA A 375 -19.42 0.78 -17.73
C ALA A 375 -20.32 1.83 -18.42
N LEU A 376 -21.28 2.41 -17.69
CA LEU A 376 -22.24 3.35 -18.25
C LEU A 376 -21.65 4.74 -18.52
N LEU A 377 -20.80 5.25 -17.62
CA LEU A 377 -20.27 6.61 -17.70
C LEU A 377 -19.00 6.70 -18.54
N TYR A 378 -18.14 5.68 -18.46
CA TYR A 378 -16.79 5.73 -19.03
C TYR A 378 -16.51 4.64 -20.06
N HIS A 379 -17.47 3.76 -20.31
CA HIS A 379 -17.37 2.66 -21.28
C HIS A 379 -16.13 1.80 -21.08
N THR A 380 -15.76 1.56 -19.81
CA THR A 380 -14.59 0.80 -19.43
C THR A 380 -14.91 -0.23 -18.34
N ALA A 381 -14.03 -1.18 -18.18
CA ALA A 381 -14.14 -2.20 -17.16
C ALA A 381 -12.83 -2.32 -16.39
N PRO A 382 -12.85 -2.35 -15.05
CA PRO A 382 -11.65 -2.61 -14.26
C PRO A 382 -11.03 -3.96 -14.59
N THR A 383 -9.71 -4.02 -14.57
CA THR A 383 -8.93 -5.24 -14.75
C THR A 383 -8.42 -5.82 -13.44
N ALA A 384 -8.28 -4.97 -12.42
CA ALA A 384 -7.80 -5.37 -11.11
C ALA A 384 -8.59 -4.70 -9.98
N MET A 385 -8.78 -5.46 -8.90
CA MET A 385 -9.24 -4.96 -7.60
C MET A 385 -8.12 -5.12 -6.59
N VAL A 386 -7.73 -4.03 -5.94
CA VAL A 386 -6.62 -4.01 -4.98
C VAL A 386 -7.14 -3.56 -3.63
N GLY A 387 -6.90 -4.38 -2.62
CA GLY A 387 -7.32 -4.07 -1.25
C GLY A 387 -6.42 -4.73 -0.22
N SER A 388 -6.64 -4.43 1.06
CA SER A 388 -5.91 -5.12 2.13
C SER A 388 -6.28 -6.61 2.19
N PRO A 389 -5.43 -7.47 2.75
CA PRO A 389 -5.75 -8.88 2.93
C PRO A 389 -7.04 -9.10 3.73
N GLN A 390 -7.33 -8.22 4.70
CA GLN A 390 -8.55 -8.32 5.50
C GLN A 390 -9.78 -7.88 4.71
N THR A 391 -9.68 -6.82 3.89
CA THR A 391 -10.77 -6.40 2.99
C THR A 391 -11.11 -7.51 1.99
N ILE A 392 -10.11 -8.18 1.42
CA ILE A 392 -10.33 -9.30 0.51
C ILE A 392 -10.92 -10.51 1.24
N ARG A 393 -10.51 -10.76 2.47
CA ARG A 393 -11.16 -11.76 3.30
C ARG A 393 -12.64 -11.45 3.56
N ALA A 394 -12.99 -10.18 3.82
CA ALA A 394 -14.37 -9.75 3.99
C ALA A 394 -15.19 -10.00 2.70
N ILE A 395 -14.63 -9.67 1.52
CA ILE A 395 -15.23 -9.98 0.22
C ILE A 395 -15.47 -11.49 0.09
N THR A 396 -14.46 -12.30 0.37
CA THR A 396 -14.55 -13.77 0.29
C THR A 396 -15.61 -14.32 1.21
N ASN A 397 -15.64 -13.87 2.47
CA ASN A 397 -16.62 -14.32 3.46
C ASN A 397 -18.05 -13.99 3.02
N LYS A 398 -18.28 -12.78 2.51
CA LYS A 398 -19.62 -12.38 2.03
C LYS A 398 -20.08 -13.19 0.82
N ILE A 399 -19.22 -13.44 -0.13
CA ILE A 399 -19.55 -14.23 -1.32
C ILE A 399 -19.81 -15.69 -0.93
N VAL A 400 -18.95 -16.29 -0.10
CA VAL A 400 -19.03 -17.70 0.27
C VAL A 400 -20.20 -17.97 1.23
N HIS A 401 -20.41 -17.13 2.24
CA HIS A 401 -21.46 -17.37 3.23
C HIS A 401 -22.88 -17.17 2.71
N ASN A 402 -23.08 -16.27 1.76
CA ASN A 402 -24.42 -15.97 1.28
C ASN A 402 -24.90 -16.87 0.13
N ASN A 403 -23.99 -17.50 -0.58
CA ASN A 403 -24.39 -18.18 -1.81
C ASN A 403 -24.77 -19.65 -1.64
N ASN A 404 -24.78 -20.19 -0.40
CA ASN A 404 -24.96 -21.64 -0.26
C ASN A 404 -24.09 -22.38 -1.30
N VAL A 405 -22.89 -21.85 -1.58
CA VAL A 405 -21.96 -22.48 -2.51
C VAL A 405 -21.68 -23.83 -1.93
N SER A 406 -22.41 -24.81 -2.39
CA SER A 406 -22.08 -26.21 -2.20
C SER A 406 -20.60 -26.29 -2.52
N MET A 407 -19.77 -26.57 -1.51
CA MET A 407 -18.34 -26.78 -1.69
C MET A 407 -18.19 -27.64 -2.95
N MET A 408 -17.67 -27.04 -4.01
CA MET A 408 -17.45 -27.76 -5.24
C MET A 408 -16.35 -28.77 -4.91
N LEU A 409 -16.78 -29.97 -4.56
CA LEU A 409 -15.93 -31.14 -4.45
C LEU A 409 -15.28 -31.27 -5.83
N VAL A 410 -14.06 -30.83 -5.98
CA VAL A 410 -13.23 -31.17 -7.15
C VAL A 410 -12.97 -32.66 -7.06
N GLY A 411 -13.95 -33.43 -7.46
CA GLY A 411 -13.82 -34.84 -7.71
C GLY A 411 -12.98 -35.01 -8.95
N ASN A 412 -11.81 -35.56 -8.79
CA ASN A 412 -11.01 -36.05 -9.90
C ASN A 412 -11.88 -37.08 -10.66
N GLN A 413 -12.26 -36.79 -11.91
CA GLN A 413 -12.95 -37.69 -12.81
C GLN A 413 -12.00 -38.83 -13.23
N GLY A 414 -11.72 -39.74 -12.34
CA GLY A 414 -10.89 -40.92 -12.57
C GLY A 414 -11.17 -41.99 -11.52
N GLY A 415 -12.19 -42.73 -11.76
CA GLY A 415 -12.59 -44.03 -11.31
C GLY A 415 -11.81 -44.77 -10.22
N ASN A 416 -11.62 -44.20 -9.02
CA ASN A 416 -11.36 -44.95 -7.81
C ASN A 416 -11.88 -44.19 -6.60
N LEU A 417 -13.00 -44.63 -6.05
CA LEU A 417 -13.72 -44.08 -4.91
C LEU A 417 -12.97 -44.10 -3.56
N GLN A 418 -11.68 -44.39 -3.55
CA GLN A 418 -10.87 -44.45 -2.31
C GLN A 418 -9.79 -43.39 -2.18
N GLN A 419 -9.67 -42.43 -3.09
CA GLN A 419 -8.76 -41.31 -2.88
C GLN A 419 -9.48 -40.12 -2.25
N GLN A 420 -9.45 -40.15 -0.95
CA GLN A 420 -9.48 -39.02 -0.01
C GLN A 420 -10.02 -37.71 -0.59
N ASN A 421 -11.24 -37.39 -0.26
CA ASN A 421 -11.78 -36.04 -0.27
C ASN A 421 -10.86 -35.15 0.57
N LYS A 422 -9.88 -34.49 -0.07
CA LYS A 422 -9.12 -33.42 0.57
C LYS A 422 -10.06 -32.24 0.71
N PHE A 423 -10.55 -32.03 1.91
CA PHE A 423 -11.14 -30.74 2.27
C PHE A 423 -10.01 -29.71 2.21
N ILE A 424 -10.03 -28.87 1.20
CA ILE A 424 -9.15 -27.70 1.17
C ILE A 424 -9.80 -26.69 2.14
N GLY A 425 -9.26 -26.60 3.32
CA GLY A 425 -9.64 -25.57 4.28
C GLY A 425 -9.18 -24.21 3.79
N GLY A 426 -10.11 -23.28 3.65
CA GLY A 426 -9.89 -21.91 3.22
C GLY A 426 -10.17 -21.70 1.73
N ILE A 427 -11.27 -21.01 1.44
CA ILE A 427 -11.61 -20.53 0.09
C ILE A 427 -11.21 -19.06 0.04
N MET A 428 -10.41 -18.69 -0.94
CA MET A 428 -10.12 -17.29 -1.25
C MET A 428 -10.59 -17.01 -2.67
N VAL A 429 -11.35 -15.92 -2.84
CA VAL A 429 -11.78 -15.48 -4.17
C VAL A 429 -10.57 -14.84 -4.86
N GLY A 430 -10.06 -15.48 -5.91
CA GLY A 430 -8.93 -14.97 -6.70
C GLY A 430 -9.33 -14.06 -7.86
N GLY A 431 -10.63 -13.98 -8.16
CA GLY A 431 -11.16 -13.16 -9.25
C GLY A 431 -12.63 -12.83 -9.05
N TYR A 432 -13.07 -11.72 -9.63
CA TYR A 432 -14.45 -11.26 -9.62
C TYR A 432 -14.96 -11.15 -11.06
N THR A 433 -16.19 -11.58 -11.32
CA THR A 433 -16.74 -11.56 -12.67
C THR A 433 -17.44 -10.24 -12.95
N ASN A 434 -17.01 -9.55 -14.00
CA ASN A 434 -17.66 -8.34 -14.52
C ASN A 434 -18.43 -8.67 -15.81
N THR A 435 -19.74 -8.70 -15.73
CA THR A 435 -20.61 -8.99 -16.88
C THR A 435 -20.57 -7.89 -17.94
N PHE A 436 -20.26 -6.65 -17.56
CA PHE A 436 -20.21 -5.50 -18.47
C PHE A 436 -18.95 -5.50 -19.35
N ALA A 437 -17.87 -6.16 -18.91
CA ALA A 437 -16.59 -6.15 -19.60
C ALA A 437 -16.67 -6.74 -21.02
N GLN A 438 -17.47 -7.77 -21.22
CA GLN A 438 -17.64 -8.41 -22.53
C GLN A 438 -18.19 -7.46 -23.60
N HIS A 439 -19.02 -6.51 -23.19
CA HIS A 439 -19.59 -5.53 -24.12
C HIS A 439 -18.51 -4.64 -24.75
N TYR A 440 -17.41 -4.45 -24.06
CA TYR A 440 -16.28 -3.63 -24.51
C TYR A 440 -15.10 -4.45 -25.05
N GLY A 441 -15.28 -5.75 -25.25
CA GLY A 441 -14.21 -6.63 -25.70
C GLY A 441 -13.11 -6.87 -24.66
N MET A 442 -13.39 -6.61 -23.39
CA MET A 442 -12.46 -6.80 -22.28
C MET A 442 -12.69 -8.13 -21.58
N SER A 443 -11.69 -8.60 -20.83
CA SER A 443 -11.83 -9.79 -20.01
C SER A 443 -12.93 -9.63 -18.96
N PRO A 444 -13.85 -10.60 -18.82
CA PRO A 444 -14.86 -10.55 -17.78
C PRO A 444 -14.30 -10.84 -16.39
N LEU A 445 -13.07 -11.31 -16.27
CA LEU A 445 -12.43 -11.66 -15.01
C LEU A 445 -11.58 -10.48 -14.53
N ILE A 446 -11.88 -10.00 -13.33
CA ILE A 446 -11.10 -8.99 -12.62
C ILE A 446 -10.19 -9.70 -11.61
N ASP A 447 -8.90 -9.44 -11.66
CA ASP A 447 -7.94 -9.99 -10.70
C ASP A 447 -8.13 -9.35 -9.32
N ILE A 448 -8.18 -10.16 -8.27
CA ILE A 448 -8.22 -9.68 -6.89
C ILE A 448 -6.81 -9.76 -6.29
N ILE A 449 -6.28 -8.61 -5.88
CA ILE A 449 -4.93 -8.46 -5.38
C ILE A 449 -4.98 -8.05 -3.91
N ALA A 450 -4.42 -8.91 -3.05
CA ALA A 450 -4.23 -8.57 -1.63
C ALA A 450 -2.92 -7.80 -1.48
N HIS A 451 -2.99 -6.54 -1.05
CA HIS A 451 -1.81 -5.69 -0.89
C HIS A 451 -1.57 -5.34 0.59
N PRO A 452 -0.41 -5.69 1.17
CA PRO A 452 -0.18 -5.56 2.61
C PRO A 452 -0.01 -4.12 3.10
N TYR A 453 0.25 -3.18 2.20
CA TYR A 453 0.46 -1.77 2.55
C TYR A 453 -0.82 -0.94 2.46
N ILE A 454 -1.90 -1.48 1.90
CA ILE A 454 -3.20 -0.82 1.90
C ILE A 454 -3.88 -1.09 3.24
N PRO A 455 -4.29 -0.05 3.99
CA PRO A 455 -5.04 -0.20 5.22
C PRO A 455 -6.40 -0.85 4.98
N ASP A 456 -6.90 -1.56 6.00
CA ASP A 456 -8.20 -2.20 5.95
C ASP A 456 -9.33 -1.22 5.69
N GLY A 457 -10.37 -1.69 5.05
CA GLY A 457 -11.53 -0.89 4.72
C GLY A 457 -11.43 -0.09 3.42
N ASN A 458 -10.33 -0.26 2.66
CA ASN A 458 -10.14 0.39 1.37
C ASN A 458 -10.04 -0.64 0.23
N LEU A 459 -10.68 -0.33 -0.89
CA LEU A 459 -10.68 -1.14 -2.11
C LEU A 459 -10.56 -0.22 -3.33
N MET A 460 -9.59 -0.47 -4.17
CA MET A 460 -9.40 0.19 -5.46
C MET A 460 -9.89 -0.72 -6.59
N LEU A 461 -10.57 -0.15 -7.58
CA LEU A 461 -10.92 -0.81 -8.83
C LEU A 461 -10.15 -0.10 -9.94
N LEU A 462 -9.16 -0.79 -10.49
CA LEU A 462 -8.21 -0.23 -11.44
C LEU A 462 -8.54 -0.69 -12.85
N SER A 463 -8.77 0.27 -13.74
CA SER A 463 -8.79 0.05 -15.18
C SER A 463 -7.37 0.24 -15.71
N GLU A 464 -6.57 -0.82 -15.76
CA GLU A 464 -5.17 -0.75 -16.21
C GLU A 464 -5.04 -0.62 -17.72
N THR A 465 -6.04 -1.14 -18.45
CA THR A 465 -6.07 -1.11 -19.91
C THR A 465 -7.37 -0.50 -20.42
N LEU A 466 -7.28 0.23 -21.52
CA LEU A 466 -8.43 0.74 -22.25
C LEU A 466 -9.06 -0.36 -23.10
N PRO A 467 -10.38 -0.27 -23.38
CA PRO A 467 -11.03 -1.17 -24.31
C PRO A 467 -10.35 -1.18 -25.68
N PRO A 468 -10.26 -2.35 -26.37
CA PRO A 468 -9.49 -2.50 -27.61
C PRO A 468 -10.00 -1.65 -28.78
N ASP A 469 -11.25 -1.21 -28.76
CA ASP A 469 -11.86 -0.36 -29.79
C ASP A 469 -11.65 1.14 -29.56
N THR A 470 -11.08 1.51 -28.44
CA THR A 470 -10.78 2.89 -28.13
C THR A 470 -9.46 3.31 -28.76
N TYR A 471 -9.54 4.07 -29.81
CA TYR A 471 -8.47 4.88 -30.43
C TYR A 471 -7.14 4.17 -30.75
N ARG A 472 -7.01 3.74 -31.98
CA ARG A 472 -5.81 3.13 -32.56
C ARG A 472 -4.59 4.05 -32.71
N ASN A 473 -4.55 5.24 -32.13
CA ASN A 473 -3.39 6.13 -32.23
C ASN A 473 -2.39 5.98 -31.08
N ALA A 474 -2.74 5.27 -30.05
CA ALA A 474 -1.77 4.90 -29.04
C ALA A 474 -1.34 3.47 -29.30
N ASN A 475 -0.09 3.24 -29.55
CA ASN A 475 0.53 1.91 -29.49
C ASN A 475 0.31 1.24 -28.11
N ASP A 476 -0.51 1.84 -27.26
CA ASP A 476 -0.56 1.56 -25.85
C ASP A 476 -1.97 1.76 -25.30
N GLY A 477 -2.72 0.69 -25.17
CA GLY A 477 -4.01 0.69 -24.47
C GLY A 477 -3.90 0.80 -22.94
N ARG A 478 -2.76 1.26 -22.40
CA ARG A 478 -2.52 1.35 -20.96
C ARG A 478 -3.12 2.63 -20.38
N CYS A 479 -3.80 2.50 -19.23
CA CYS A 479 -4.29 3.65 -18.47
C CYS A 479 -3.22 4.24 -17.55
N PHE A 480 -2.32 3.41 -17.07
CA PHE A 480 -1.24 3.81 -16.17
C PHE A 480 0.13 3.52 -16.74
N ALA A 481 1.07 4.43 -16.50
CA ALA A 481 2.49 4.22 -16.78
C ALA A 481 3.34 4.96 -15.77
N LEU A 482 4.44 4.34 -15.33
CA LEU A 482 5.52 5.03 -14.63
C LEU A 482 6.41 5.68 -15.66
N ASP A 483 6.48 7.00 -15.63
CA ASP A 483 7.39 7.78 -16.48
C ASP A 483 8.71 7.93 -15.75
N VAL A 484 9.72 7.20 -16.22
CA VAL A 484 11.01 7.10 -15.55
C VAL A 484 12.01 8.03 -16.23
N LEU A 485 12.38 9.10 -15.54
CA LEU A 485 13.44 10.01 -16.00
C LEU A 485 14.82 9.43 -15.69
N ARG A 486 14.96 8.79 -14.54
CA ARG A 486 16.17 8.08 -14.12
C ARG A 486 15.78 6.77 -13.42
N PRO A 487 16.21 5.63 -13.94
CA PRO A 487 16.02 4.35 -13.26
C PRO A 487 16.91 4.28 -12.00
N TYR A 488 16.77 3.21 -11.22
CA TYR A 488 17.65 2.98 -10.06
C TYR A 488 19.11 3.17 -10.41
N ASN A 489 19.75 4.09 -9.71
CA ASN A 489 21.14 4.48 -9.93
C ASN A 489 21.91 4.40 -8.62
N TYR A 490 23.13 3.86 -8.71
CA TYR A 490 24.10 3.84 -7.63
C TYR A 490 25.09 4.99 -7.83
N PHE A 491 25.24 5.85 -6.85
CA PHE A 491 26.14 6.99 -6.89
C PHE A 491 27.12 6.94 -5.70
N PRO A 492 28.40 6.71 -5.94
CA PRO A 492 29.39 6.74 -4.87
C PRO A 492 29.62 8.18 -4.40
N LEU A 493 29.60 8.38 -3.10
CA LEU A 493 29.89 9.65 -2.46
C LEU A 493 31.33 9.67 -1.93
N ALA A 494 31.82 10.86 -1.60
CA ALA A 494 33.14 11.01 -0.98
C ALA A 494 33.20 10.27 0.35
N SER A 495 34.29 9.56 0.59
CA SER A 495 34.58 8.93 1.88
C SER A 495 34.80 10.00 2.94
N VAL A 496 34.05 9.93 4.02
CA VAL A 496 34.19 10.77 5.21
C VAL A 496 34.33 9.84 6.42
N ASP A 497 35.21 10.16 7.34
CA ASP A 497 35.37 9.41 8.61
C ASP A 497 35.61 7.89 8.47
N ARG A 498 36.42 7.49 7.49
CA ARG A 498 36.72 6.08 7.16
C ARG A 498 35.48 5.26 6.80
N ASN A 499 34.43 5.90 6.27
CA ASN A 499 33.25 5.24 5.75
C ASN A 499 33.24 5.31 4.22
N VAL A 500 32.84 4.22 3.58
CA VAL A 500 32.46 4.20 2.18
C VAL A 500 30.99 4.61 2.10
N ASN A 501 30.75 5.79 1.56
CA ASN A 501 29.41 6.35 1.44
C ASN A 501 28.90 6.23 0.00
N PHE A 502 27.63 5.93 -0.17
CA PHE A 502 26.97 5.90 -1.46
C PHE A 502 25.48 6.22 -1.32
N ASP A 503 24.89 6.76 -2.39
CA ASP A 503 23.46 6.94 -2.50
C ASP A 503 22.90 6.03 -3.60
N MET A 504 21.75 5.46 -3.33
CA MET A 504 20.92 4.82 -4.35
C MET A 504 19.65 5.65 -4.52
N TRP A 505 19.30 5.98 -5.75
CA TRP A 505 18.17 6.85 -6.04
C TRP A 505 17.52 6.53 -7.38
N PHE A 506 16.27 6.95 -7.54
CA PHE A 506 15.52 6.96 -8.79
C PHE A 506 14.72 8.25 -8.93
N LEU A 507 14.26 8.55 -10.14
CA LEU A 507 13.49 9.74 -10.45
C LEU A 507 12.40 9.39 -11.44
N GLU A 508 11.14 9.45 -10.97
CA GLU A 508 9.98 9.02 -11.75
C GLU A 508 8.69 9.70 -11.29
N THR A 509 7.60 9.48 -12.03
CA THR A 509 6.24 9.89 -11.68
C THR A 509 5.22 8.94 -12.28
N LEU A 510 4.05 8.79 -11.64
CA LEU A 510 2.96 7.97 -12.13
C LEU A 510 2.01 8.80 -13.00
N LYS A 511 1.85 8.41 -14.25
CA LYS A 511 0.87 8.97 -15.20
C LYS A 511 -0.41 8.15 -15.19
N CYS A 512 -1.56 8.83 -15.26
CA CYS A 512 -2.86 8.21 -15.48
C CYS A 512 -3.53 8.84 -16.69
N MET A 513 -3.64 8.09 -17.78
CA MET A 513 -4.18 8.57 -19.06
C MET A 513 -5.71 8.72 -19.03
N TYR A 514 -6.38 7.97 -18.14
CA TYR A 514 -7.83 8.03 -17.98
C TYR A 514 -8.24 7.98 -16.49
N PRO A 515 -8.04 9.09 -15.77
CA PRO A 515 -8.25 9.13 -14.31
C PRO A 515 -9.71 8.94 -13.89
N THR A 516 -10.68 9.34 -14.71
CA THR A 516 -12.11 9.20 -14.40
C THR A 516 -12.62 7.77 -14.53
N ALA A 517 -11.91 6.90 -15.23
CA ALA A 517 -12.22 5.48 -15.37
C ALA A 517 -11.78 4.62 -14.18
N GLN A 518 -11.26 5.24 -13.14
CA GLN A 518 -10.82 4.57 -11.91
C GLN A 518 -11.90 4.71 -10.84
N ALA A 519 -12.01 3.69 -9.97
CA ALA A 519 -12.98 3.73 -8.88
C ALA A 519 -12.35 3.30 -7.54
N ALA A 520 -12.97 3.75 -6.45
CA ALA A 520 -12.58 3.32 -5.11
C ALA A 520 -13.82 3.16 -4.20
N ILE A 521 -13.73 2.20 -3.30
CA ILE A 521 -14.67 2.00 -2.21
C ILE A 521 -13.88 2.13 -0.91
N ALA A 522 -14.33 2.99 -0.01
CA ALA A 522 -13.66 3.24 1.26
C ALA A 522 -14.63 3.12 2.43
N GLY A 523 -14.12 3.08 3.66
CA GLY A 523 -14.94 2.95 4.86
C GLY A 523 -15.60 1.58 5.01
N ILE A 524 -15.06 0.54 4.38
CA ILE A 524 -15.59 -0.82 4.43
C ILE A 524 -15.29 -1.43 5.79
N ARG A 525 -16.30 -1.97 6.46
CA ARG A 525 -16.06 -2.79 7.63
C ARG A 525 -15.49 -4.15 7.23
N VAL A 526 -14.36 -4.50 7.81
CA VAL A 526 -13.75 -5.83 7.68
C VAL A 526 -14.08 -6.67 8.90
N GLU A 527 -14.63 -7.86 8.66
CA GLU A 527 -15.04 -8.81 9.72
C GLU A 527 -13.96 -9.86 10.00
#